data_0031918b72bfd1aed1df2a66821928e7
#
_entry.id   0031918b72bfd1aed1df2a66821928e7
#
_cell.length_a   1.000
_cell.length_b   1.000
_cell.length_c   1.000
_cell.angle_alpha   90.00
_cell.angle_beta   90.00
_cell.angle_gamma   90.00
#
_symmetry.space_group_name_H-M   'P 1'
#
loop_
_entity.id
_entity.type
_entity.pdbx_description
1 polymer ?
#
loop_
_entity_poly.entity_id
_entity_poly.type
_entity_poly.pdbx_seq_one_letter_code
_entity_poly.pdbx_strand_id
1 'polypeptide(L)'
;MPDLLTAFALAAAVLTVSALASGIVERAPLSLPIVFLGLGFLIGEHGLGILALGAEDALLESVATLTLALVLYLEAVRMEAEEVRGAGLVPMLSLGPGTLIIVVVATVGAYLLLGTSVVESLLLGTILASTDPVVLRDVVRNERIPRSVRQALNIEAGTNDIVILPILLVLIAVANAEATSVAGWALFAVQVLLLGPAVGFAIGAGASWLMSRADDRWAISEVYQSLYGIGVVLLAFVCAQALGGDGFLAAFAAGFAVAILNFDLCQCILDYGETTSEMAMLLSFILFGVVISDLFAEAPLVPALLLALIVIFVARPLAIGIVLRKAAVSNAARAFIGWFGPRGLNSLLLALLVVGAGVPGAESLMAVTGVVVTVSIVVHGASATPLSSLYGRAIEGDTYPEEREGSAGGIFEGAANETVRIKPAQLAAVLEGGPPPLVLDVRNRSQYEKDKRRIPGAVRVRPDEVEEWARAWEDEHPRSQVQGQRIVAYCT
;
A
#
# COMPACT_ATOMS: atom_id res chain seq x y z
N MET A 1 16.78 21.12 -21.34
CA MET A 1 15.70 20.16 -21.58
C MET A 1 16.33 18.89 -22.10
N PRO A 2 16.13 17.74 -21.45
CA PRO A 2 16.51 16.47 -22.06
C PRO A 2 15.79 16.38 -23.40
N ASP A 3 16.50 16.03 -24.43
CA ASP A 3 15.92 15.88 -25.77
C ASP A 3 15.11 14.56 -25.83
N LEU A 4 14.30 14.40 -26.88
CA LEU A 4 13.49 13.20 -27.10
C LEU A 4 14.35 11.93 -27.08
N LEU A 5 15.60 12.03 -27.52
CA LEU A 5 16.55 10.93 -27.55
C LEU A 5 16.91 10.46 -26.13
N THR A 6 17.13 11.39 -25.21
CA THR A 6 17.41 11.11 -23.79
C THR A 6 16.22 10.43 -23.11
N ALA A 7 14.98 10.90 -23.39
CA ALA A 7 13.77 10.25 -22.87
C ALA A 7 13.62 8.82 -23.38
N PHE A 8 13.86 8.56 -24.66
CA PHE A 8 13.85 7.20 -25.22
C PHE A 8 14.98 6.32 -24.67
N ALA A 9 16.19 6.87 -24.48
CA ALA A 9 17.30 6.14 -23.89
C ALA A 9 17.01 5.73 -22.45
N LEU A 10 16.41 6.61 -21.65
CA LEU A 10 15.95 6.32 -20.29
C LEU A 10 14.89 5.22 -20.28
N ALA A 11 13.84 5.36 -21.10
CA ALA A 11 12.79 4.35 -21.18
C ALA A 11 13.36 2.98 -21.62
N ALA A 12 14.24 2.95 -22.62
CA ALA A 12 14.91 1.73 -23.07
C ALA A 12 15.78 1.12 -21.96
N ALA A 13 16.54 1.93 -21.23
CA ALA A 13 17.37 1.46 -20.11
C ALA A 13 16.49 0.88 -19.00
N VAL A 14 15.40 1.55 -18.61
CA VAL A 14 14.45 1.05 -17.61
C VAL A 14 13.92 -0.33 -18.01
N LEU A 15 13.35 -0.44 -19.21
CA LEU A 15 12.73 -1.67 -19.68
C LEU A 15 13.73 -2.82 -19.77
N THR A 16 14.93 -2.53 -20.33
CA THR A 16 15.95 -3.57 -20.52
C THR A 16 16.56 -4.00 -19.19
N VAL A 17 16.93 -3.05 -18.33
CA VAL A 17 17.56 -3.34 -17.04
C VAL A 17 16.58 -4.02 -16.10
N SER A 18 15.30 -3.59 -16.03
CA SER A 18 14.30 -4.28 -15.20
C SER A 18 14.10 -5.73 -15.64
N ALA A 19 13.97 -5.98 -16.94
CA ALA A 19 13.77 -7.33 -17.45
C ALA A 19 14.98 -8.24 -17.15
N LEU A 20 16.20 -7.74 -17.32
CA LEU A 20 17.42 -8.52 -17.06
C LEU A 20 17.74 -8.66 -15.57
N ALA A 21 17.45 -7.62 -14.78
CA ALA A 21 17.76 -7.62 -13.36
C ALA A 21 16.69 -8.34 -12.52
N SER A 22 15.46 -8.51 -13.01
CA SER A 22 14.36 -9.11 -12.25
C SER A 22 14.73 -10.44 -11.61
N GLY A 23 15.28 -11.37 -12.38
CA GLY A 23 15.68 -12.70 -11.88
C GLY A 23 16.87 -12.69 -10.91
N ILE A 24 17.70 -11.65 -10.92
CA ILE A 24 18.81 -11.47 -9.97
C ILE A 24 18.27 -10.84 -8.68
N VAL A 25 17.44 -9.82 -8.81
CA VAL A 25 16.86 -9.08 -7.68
C VAL A 25 15.91 -9.95 -6.87
N GLU A 26 15.09 -10.80 -7.50
CA GLU A 26 14.23 -11.77 -6.80
C GLU A 26 15.02 -12.74 -5.91
N ARG A 27 16.30 -12.96 -6.19
CA ARG A 27 17.20 -13.84 -5.42
C ARG A 27 18.11 -13.10 -4.46
N ALA A 28 18.23 -11.79 -4.61
CA ALA A 28 19.08 -10.93 -3.79
C ALA A 28 18.24 -10.23 -2.70
N PRO A 29 18.83 -9.85 -1.57
CA PRO A 29 18.17 -9.01 -0.56
C PRO A 29 18.11 -7.54 -0.99
N LEU A 30 17.88 -7.28 -2.29
CA LEU A 30 17.81 -5.94 -2.89
C LEU A 30 16.46 -5.79 -3.57
N SER A 31 15.77 -4.69 -3.31
CA SER A 31 14.53 -4.38 -4.01
C SER A 31 14.82 -3.64 -5.33
N LEU A 32 13.98 -3.83 -6.35
CA LEU A 32 14.07 -3.10 -7.62
C LEU A 32 14.15 -1.58 -7.43
N PRO A 33 13.36 -0.95 -6.56
CA PRO A 33 13.48 0.48 -6.24
C PRO A 33 14.90 0.96 -5.92
N ILE A 34 15.66 0.20 -5.13
CA ILE A 34 17.05 0.58 -4.78
C ILE A 34 17.93 0.62 -6.02
N VAL A 35 17.80 -0.39 -6.89
CA VAL A 35 18.62 -0.51 -8.10
C VAL A 35 18.35 0.68 -9.03
N PHE A 36 17.08 1.04 -9.24
CA PHE A 36 16.70 2.11 -10.15
C PHE A 36 16.99 3.51 -9.58
N LEU A 37 16.75 3.72 -8.28
CA LEU A 37 17.14 4.95 -7.60
C LEU A 37 18.67 5.13 -7.64
N GLY A 38 19.42 4.07 -7.35
CA GLY A 38 20.89 4.06 -7.40
C GLY A 38 21.43 4.27 -8.82
N LEU A 39 20.80 3.67 -9.84
CA LEU A 39 21.16 3.90 -11.24
C LEU A 39 20.90 5.37 -11.63
N GLY A 40 19.75 5.93 -11.24
CA GLY A 40 19.44 7.34 -11.43
C GLY A 40 20.49 8.26 -10.79
N PHE A 41 20.83 7.98 -9.52
CA PHE A 41 21.88 8.72 -8.81
C PHE A 41 23.23 8.64 -9.52
N LEU A 42 23.60 7.45 -10.02
CA LEU A 42 24.86 7.21 -10.72
C LEU A 42 24.95 8.00 -12.04
N ILE A 43 23.87 8.07 -12.81
CA ILE A 43 23.86 8.83 -14.08
C ILE A 43 23.63 10.33 -13.89
N GLY A 44 23.23 10.76 -12.68
CA GLY A 44 22.98 12.13 -12.30
C GLY A 44 24.24 13.00 -12.24
N GLU A 45 24.09 14.27 -11.89
CA GLU A 45 25.13 15.30 -11.97
C GLU A 45 26.34 15.00 -11.11
N HIS A 46 26.13 14.59 -9.85
CA HIS A 46 27.20 14.22 -8.92
C HIS A 46 27.70 12.76 -9.06
N GLY A 47 27.10 12.00 -10.00
CA GLY A 47 27.58 10.67 -10.38
C GLY A 47 28.49 10.71 -11.61
N LEU A 48 28.00 10.21 -12.75
CA LEU A 48 28.70 10.22 -14.04
C LEU A 48 28.47 11.51 -14.84
N GLY A 49 27.57 12.38 -14.40
CA GLY A 49 27.23 13.64 -15.09
C GLY A 49 26.60 13.46 -16.48
N ILE A 50 25.92 12.34 -16.70
CA ILE A 50 25.29 12.03 -18.01
C ILE A 50 23.98 12.79 -18.18
N LEU A 51 23.23 12.95 -17.08
CA LEU A 51 21.91 13.57 -17.07
C LEU A 51 21.80 14.56 -15.90
N ALA A 52 21.49 15.81 -16.19
CA ALA A 52 21.16 16.83 -15.21
C ALA A 52 19.66 17.14 -15.27
N LEU A 53 18.94 16.94 -14.17
CA LEU A 53 17.54 17.27 -14.02
C LEU A 53 17.34 17.97 -12.67
N GLY A 54 16.73 19.15 -12.71
CA GLY A 54 16.28 19.83 -11.51
C GLY A 54 14.92 19.31 -11.02
N ALA A 55 14.56 19.64 -9.80
CA ALA A 55 13.26 19.30 -9.22
C ALA A 55 12.05 19.92 -9.97
N GLU A 56 12.27 21.03 -10.69
CA GLU A 56 11.25 21.73 -11.50
C GLU A 56 11.23 21.29 -12.97
N ASP A 57 11.92 20.21 -13.34
CA ASP A 57 11.97 19.77 -14.74
C ASP A 57 10.61 19.20 -15.18
N ALA A 58 10.10 19.70 -16.32
CA ALA A 58 8.79 19.31 -16.84
C ALA A 58 8.67 17.82 -17.18
N LEU A 59 9.77 17.13 -17.49
CA LEU A 59 9.77 15.68 -17.72
C LEU A 59 9.51 14.95 -16.40
N LEU A 60 10.20 15.34 -15.33
CA LEU A 60 10.00 14.76 -13.99
C LEU A 60 8.57 15.00 -13.52
N GLU A 61 8.08 16.23 -13.61
CA GLU A 61 6.72 16.60 -13.21
C GLU A 61 5.67 15.79 -13.99
N SER A 62 5.81 15.67 -15.32
CA SER A 62 4.85 14.93 -16.15
C SER A 62 4.83 13.44 -15.82
N VAL A 63 6.01 12.82 -15.67
CA VAL A 63 6.11 11.38 -15.33
C VAL A 63 5.60 11.12 -13.92
N ALA A 64 5.94 11.98 -12.97
CA ALA A 64 5.50 11.87 -11.59
C ALA A 64 3.98 12.03 -11.45
N THR A 65 3.39 13.04 -12.12
CA THR A 65 1.93 13.26 -12.15
C THR A 65 1.19 12.05 -12.70
N LEU A 66 1.65 11.54 -13.85
CA LEU A 66 1.06 10.34 -14.44
C LEU A 66 1.18 9.12 -13.51
N THR A 67 2.37 8.94 -12.93
CA THR A 67 2.64 7.80 -12.02
C THR A 67 1.76 7.88 -10.79
N LEU A 68 1.67 9.04 -10.12
CA LEU A 68 0.86 9.21 -8.92
C LEU A 68 -0.63 8.97 -9.22
N ALA A 69 -1.14 9.53 -10.31
CA ALA A 69 -2.54 9.34 -10.72
C ALA A 69 -2.86 7.85 -10.98
N LEU A 70 -1.97 7.14 -11.70
CA LEU A 70 -2.11 5.70 -11.98
C LEU A 70 -2.03 4.87 -10.70
N VAL A 71 -1.07 5.15 -9.82
CA VAL A 71 -0.89 4.44 -8.55
C VAL A 71 -2.13 4.59 -7.68
N LEU A 72 -2.59 5.80 -7.43
CA LEU A 72 -3.77 6.08 -6.62
C LEU A 72 -5.04 5.41 -7.17
N TYR A 73 -5.21 5.45 -8.50
CA TYR A 73 -6.33 4.76 -9.14
C TYR A 73 -6.27 3.25 -8.93
N LEU A 74 -5.11 2.63 -9.15
CA LEU A 74 -4.95 1.17 -9.00
C LEU A 74 -5.06 0.72 -7.54
N GLU A 75 -4.57 1.53 -6.59
CA GLU A 75 -4.78 1.27 -5.16
C GLU A 75 -6.28 1.25 -4.83
N ALA A 76 -7.04 2.21 -5.36
CA ALA A 76 -8.49 2.24 -5.19
C ALA A 76 -9.21 1.05 -5.86
N VAL A 77 -8.76 0.64 -7.06
CA VAL A 77 -9.31 -0.53 -7.78
C VAL A 77 -9.03 -1.83 -7.02
N ARG A 78 -7.88 -1.94 -6.33
CA ARG A 78 -7.53 -3.11 -5.49
C ARG A 78 -8.35 -3.23 -4.20
N MET A 79 -9.01 -2.15 -3.79
CA MET A 79 -9.87 -2.18 -2.60
C MET A 79 -11.10 -3.05 -2.88
N GLU A 80 -11.09 -4.30 -2.42
CA GLU A 80 -12.25 -5.17 -2.55
C GLU A 80 -13.45 -4.56 -1.83
N ALA A 81 -14.59 -4.53 -2.51
CA ALA A 81 -15.83 -3.98 -1.94
C ALA A 81 -16.26 -4.71 -0.65
N GLU A 82 -15.89 -6.00 -0.50
CA GLU A 82 -16.12 -6.78 0.71
C GLU A 82 -15.18 -6.37 1.85
N GLU A 83 -13.93 -6.03 1.55
CA GLU A 83 -12.98 -5.50 2.54
C GLU A 83 -13.46 -4.15 3.08
N VAL A 84 -13.96 -3.28 2.21
CA VAL A 84 -14.55 -1.98 2.60
C VAL A 84 -15.84 -2.16 3.42
N ARG A 85 -16.68 -3.12 3.08
CA ARG A 85 -17.94 -3.40 3.79
C ARG A 85 -17.73 -4.17 5.09
N GLY A 86 -16.72 -5.08 5.14
CA GLY A 86 -16.40 -5.90 6.30
C GLY A 86 -15.43 -5.23 7.28
N ALA A 87 -14.69 -4.24 6.83
CA ALA A 87 -13.65 -3.60 7.62
C ALA A 87 -14.16 -2.66 8.75
N GLY A 88 -15.42 -2.25 8.71
CA GLY A 88 -16.02 -1.44 9.76
C GLY A 88 -15.24 -0.15 10.09
N LEU A 89 -15.39 0.32 11.32
CA LEU A 89 -14.65 1.49 11.86
C LEU A 89 -13.14 1.27 12.03
N VAL A 90 -12.68 0.05 11.91
CA VAL A 90 -11.35 -0.38 12.38
C VAL A 90 -10.20 0.00 11.44
N PRO A 91 -10.26 -0.16 10.11
CA PRO A 91 -9.25 0.42 9.23
C PRO A 91 -9.17 1.95 9.34
N MET A 92 -10.32 2.60 9.50
CA MET A 92 -10.35 4.05 9.72
C MET A 92 -9.59 4.47 11.00
N LEU A 93 -9.67 3.67 12.07
CA LEU A 93 -8.98 3.97 13.32
C LEU A 93 -7.48 3.69 13.24
N SER A 94 -7.05 2.64 12.53
CA SER A 94 -5.62 2.34 12.38
C SER A 94 -4.94 3.26 11.36
N LEU A 95 -5.60 3.54 10.25
CA LEU A 95 -5.10 4.44 9.20
C LEU A 95 -5.16 5.91 9.65
N GLY A 96 -6.26 6.37 10.24
CA GLY A 96 -6.39 7.75 10.71
C GLY A 96 -5.47 8.07 11.90
N PRO A 97 -5.70 7.53 13.10
CA PRO A 97 -4.88 7.81 14.28
C PRO A 97 -3.42 7.38 14.14
N GLY A 98 -3.15 6.23 13.51
CA GLY A 98 -1.79 5.73 13.30
C GLY A 98 -0.98 6.69 12.43
N THR A 99 -1.53 7.06 11.28
CA THR A 99 -0.90 8.02 10.36
C THR A 99 -0.70 9.38 11.03
N LEU A 100 -1.69 9.89 11.77
CA LEU A 100 -1.56 11.16 12.48
C LEU A 100 -0.45 11.13 13.53
N ILE A 101 -0.27 10.03 14.27
CA ILE A 101 0.83 9.88 15.22
C ILE A 101 2.17 9.94 14.47
N ILE A 102 2.29 9.26 13.33
CA ILE A 102 3.50 9.30 12.51
C ILE A 102 3.77 10.73 12.03
N VAL A 103 2.76 11.42 11.50
CA VAL A 103 2.86 12.83 11.07
C VAL A 103 3.38 13.70 12.23
N VAL A 104 2.79 13.59 13.41
CA VAL A 104 3.20 14.40 14.57
C VAL A 104 4.64 14.12 14.99
N VAL A 105 5.03 12.85 15.10
CA VAL A 105 6.39 12.46 15.50
C VAL A 105 7.42 12.91 14.46
N ALA A 106 7.13 12.72 13.17
CA ALA A 106 8.00 13.14 12.07
C ALA A 106 8.10 14.68 12.01
N THR A 107 7.00 15.40 12.21
CA THR A 107 6.96 16.87 12.28
C THR A 107 7.82 17.41 13.42
N VAL A 108 7.64 16.84 14.62
CA VAL A 108 8.46 17.25 15.78
C VAL A 108 9.93 16.96 15.52
N GLY A 109 10.26 15.80 14.96
CA GLY A 109 11.63 15.45 14.55
C GLY A 109 12.21 16.45 13.53
N ALA A 110 11.44 16.78 12.48
CA ALA A 110 11.84 17.77 11.48
C ALA A 110 12.07 19.15 12.08
N TYR A 111 11.13 19.65 12.88
CA TYR A 111 11.23 20.95 13.54
C TYR A 111 12.47 21.08 14.42
N LEU A 112 12.75 20.05 15.23
CA LEU A 112 13.87 20.07 16.16
C LEU A 112 15.24 19.89 15.48
N LEU A 113 15.30 19.10 14.41
CA LEU A 113 16.56 18.75 13.77
C LEU A 113 16.95 19.70 12.63
N LEU A 114 15.96 20.17 11.86
CA LEU A 114 16.21 21.00 10.68
C LEU A 114 16.06 22.50 10.99
N GLY A 115 15.37 22.89 12.08
CA GLY A 115 15.09 24.27 12.40
C GLY A 115 14.19 24.99 11.40
N THR A 116 13.40 24.22 10.64
CA THR A 116 12.43 24.73 9.66
C THR A 116 11.21 25.34 10.35
N SER A 117 10.40 26.10 9.60
CA SER A 117 9.14 26.62 10.13
C SER A 117 8.17 25.48 10.50
N VAL A 118 7.15 25.78 11.30
CA VAL A 118 6.14 24.78 11.70
C VAL A 118 5.40 24.21 10.46
N VAL A 119 5.13 25.06 9.45
CA VAL A 119 4.43 24.64 8.24
C VAL A 119 5.32 23.72 7.38
N GLU A 120 6.58 24.08 7.16
CA GLU A 120 7.54 23.21 6.45
C GLU A 120 7.75 21.88 7.18
N SER A 121 7.85 21.91 8.50
CA SER A 121 7.96 20.69 9.33
C SER A 121 6.72 19.82 9.23
N LEU A 122 5.51 20.40 9.17
CA LEU A 122 4.24 19.70 8.96
C LEU A 122 4.15 19.09 7.56
N LEU A 123 4.57 19.84 6.54
CA LEU A 123 4.68 19.32 5.17
C LEU A 123 5.59 18.11 5.12
N LEU A 124 6.81 18.23 5.65
CA LEU A 124 7.77 17.13 5.68
C LEU A 124 7.27 15.94 6.51
N GLY A 125 6.69 16.19 7.68
CA GLY A 125 6.09 15.14 8.51
C GLY A 125 4.97 14.40 7.82
N THR A 126 4.14 15.11 7.05
CA THR A 126 3.05 14.54 6.24
C THR A 126 3.59 13.71 5.08
N ILE A 127 4.55 14.23 4.32
CA ILE A 127 5.24 13.49 3.24
C ILE A 127 5.86 12.21 3.77
N LEU A 128 6.58 12.30 4.88
CA LEU A 128 7.26 11.15 5.50
C LEU A 128 6.32 10.18 6.23
N ALA A 129 5.04 10.49 6.37
CA ALA A 129 4.05 9.55 6.90
C ALA A 129 3.51 8.60 5.81
N SER A 130 3.60 8.96 4.52
CA SER A 130 3.22 8.07 3.41
C SER A 130 4.08 6.81 3.40
N THR A 131 3.46 5.65 3.15
CA THR A 131 4.10 4.33 3.07
C THR A 131 4.03 3.79 1.64
N ASP A 132 5.06 3.03 1.24
CA ASP A 132 5.20 2.52 -0.13
C ASP A 132 4.88 1.02 -0.19
N PRO A 133 3.82 0.61 -0.90
CA PRO A 133 3.47 -0.80 -1.04
C PRO A 133 4.48 -1.60 -1.87
N VAL A 134 5.26 -0.95 -2.76
CA VAL A 134 6.21 -1.64 -3.63
C VAL A 134 7.35 -2.28 -2.84
N VAL A 135 7.87 -1.58 -1.85
CA VAL A 135 8.92 -2.10 -0.97
C VAL A 135 8.40 -3.22 -0.05
N LEU A 136 7.08 -3.24 0.22
CA LEU A 136 6.43 -4.28 1.02
C LEU A 136 6.08 -5.54 0.23
N ARG A 137 6.18 -5.54 -1.09
CA ARG A 137 5.72 -6.63 -1.97
C ARG A 137 6.23 -8.00 -1.54
N ASP A 138 7.53 -8.11 -1.22
CA ASP A 138 8.14 -9.37 -0.80
C ASP A 138 7.63 -9.88 0.55
N VAL A 139 7.26 -8.97 1.44
CA VAL A 139 6.68 -9.28 2.76
C VAL A 139 5.25 -9.77 2.59
N VAL A 140 4.45 -9.06 1.78
CA VAL A 140 3.04 -9.37 1.54
C VAL A 140 2.86 -10.68 0.77
N ARG A 141 3.79 -11.04 -0.12
CA ARG A 141 3.76 -12.32 -0.86
C ARG A 141 4.30 -13.50 -0.08
N ASN A 142 4.90 -13.27 1.09
CA ASN A 142 5.53 -14.35 1.86
C ASN A 142 4.51 -15.16 2.64
N GLU A 143 4.22 -16.37 2.17
CA GLU A 143 3.25 -17.30 2.80
C GLU A 143 3.62 -17.76 4.22
N ARG A 144 4.84 -17.47 4.72
CA ARG A 144 5.21 -17.74 6.11
C ARG A 144 4.59 -16.77 7.09
N ILE A 145 4.10 -15.64 6.58
CA ILE A 145 3.43 -14.60 7.36
C ILE A 145 1.92 -14.85 7.30
N PRO A 146 1.20 -14.82 8.43
CA PRO A 146 -0.24 -14.98 8.46
C PRO A 146 -0.96 -14.01 7.51
N ARG A 147 -2.03 -14.48 6.89
CA ARG A 147 -2.81 -13.72 5.90
C ARG A 147 -3.31 -12.39 6.47
N SER A 148 -3.84 -12.41 7.69
CA SER A 148 -4.34 -11.22 8.37
C SER A 148 -3.28 -10.14 8.56
N VAL A 149 -2.04 -10.53 8.89
CA VAL A 149 -0.89 -9.61 9.03
C VAL A 149 -0.48 -9.04 7.66
N ARG A 150 -0.41 -9.90 6.63
CA ARG A 150 -0.10 -9.48 5.26
C ARG A 150 -1.15 -8.51 4.72
N GLN A 151 -2.42 -8.82 4.96
CA GLN A 151 -3.55 -7.98 4.56
C GLN A 151 -3.54 -6.64 5.32
N ALA A 152 -3.27 -6.63 6.63
CA ALA A 152 -3.15 -5.40 7.40
C ALA A 152 -2.05 -4.47 6.85
N LEU A 153 -0.87 -5.01 6.51
CA LEU A 153 0.21 -4.26 5.90
C LEU A 153 -0.16 -3.75 4.50
N ASN A 154 -0.82 -4.57 3.70
CA ASN A 154 -1.23 -4.22 2.34
C ASN A 154 -2.28 -3.11 2.33
N ILE A 155 -3.32 -3.25 3.16
CA ILE A 155 -4.37 -2.22 3.29
C ILE A 155 -3.76 -0.91 3.77
N GLU A 156 -2.92 -0.93 4.81
CA GLU A 156 -2.31 0.28 5.34
C GLU A 156 -1.45 0.98 4.27
N ALA A 157 -0.60 0.24 3.57
CA ALA A 157 0.27 0.81 2.55
C ALA A 157 -0.50 1.36 1.33
N GLY A 158 -1.58 0.67 0.91
CA GLY A 158 -2.37 1.07 -0.26
C GLY A 158 -3.45 2.12 0.04
N THR A 159 -3.77 2.39 1.31
CA THR A 159 -4.83 3.36 1.65
C THR A 159 -4.33 4.58 2.41
N ASN A 160 -3.07 4.60 2.80
CA ASN A 160 -2.48 5.68 3.59
C ASN A 160 -2.56 7.03 2.86
N ASP A 161 -2.35 7.04 1.55
CA ASP A 161 -2.33 8.27 0.76
C ASP A 161 -3.70 8.94 0.66
N ILE A 162 -4.80 8.22 0.89
CA ILE A 162 -6.16 8.80 1.01
C ILE A 162 -6.23 9.80 2.17
N VAL A 163 -5.47 9.55 3.25
CA VAL A 163 -5.42 10.44 4.42
C VAL A 163 -4.33 11.50 4.22
N ILE A 164 -3.18 11.11 3.70
CA ILE A 164 -2.01 11.97 3.54
C ILE A 164 -2.24 13.07 2.52
N LEU A 165 -2.78 12.74 1.33
CA LEU A 165 -2.91 13.69 0.24
C LEU A 165 -3.82 14.88 0.57
N PRO A 166 -5.05 14.72 1.15
CA PRO A 166 -5.85 15.85 1.59
C PRO A 166 -5.15 16.74 2.61
N ILE A 167 -4.43 16.15 3.58
CA ILE A 167 -3.68 16.90 4.59
C ILE A 167 -2.58 17.70 3.90
N LEU A 168 -1.84 17.10 2.98
CA LEU A 168 -0.77 17.76 2.24
C LEU A 168 -1.28 18.93 1.42
N LEU A 169 -2.40 18.76 0.68
CA LEU A 169 -3.01 19.82 -0.13
C LEU A 169 -3.46 21.01 0.73
N VAL A 170 -4.03 20.75 1.91
CA VAL A 170 -4.36 21.82 2.87
C VAL A 170 -3.11 22.53 3.36
N LEU A 171 -2.03 21.80 3.66
CA LEU A 171 -0.77 22.40 4.12
C LEU A 171 -0.08 23.22 3.02
N ILE A 172 -0.15 22.77 1.76
CA ILE A 172 0.32 23.55 0.60
C ILE A 172 -0.45 24.88 0.49
N ALA A 173 -1.78 24.83 0.57
CA ALA A 173 -2.62 26.02 0.53
C ALA A 173 -2.33 26.99 1.71
N VAL A 174 -2.00 26.45 2.89
CA VAL A 174 -1.55 27.26 4.03
C VAL A 174 -0.19 27.89 3.76
N ALA A 175 0.76 27.14 3.21
CA ALA A 175 2.10 27.62 2.90
C ALA A 175 2.08 28.75 1.87
N ASN A 176 1.22 28.63 0.86
CA ASN A 176 1.07 29.62 -0.23
C ASN A 176 0.08 30.75 0.10
N ALA A 177 -0.51 30.74 1.31
CA ALA A 177 -1.52 31.73 1.72
C ALA A 177 -2.68 31.87 0.73
N GLU A 178 -3.11 30.77 0.09
CA GLU A 178 -4.14 30.75 -0.96
C GLU A 178 -5.53 31.19 -0.46
N ALA A 179 -5.81 30.97 0.83
CA ALA A 179 -7.05 31.38 1.46
C ALA A 179 -6.78 32.24 2.71
N THR A 180 -7.33 33.46 2.70
CA THR A 180 -7.16 34.43 3.80
C THR A 180 -8.45 34.64 4.60
N SER A 181 -9.57 34.07 4.17
CA SER A 181 -10.87 34.20 4.81
C SER A 181 -11.52 32.85 5.09
N VAL A 182 -12.46 32.79 6.02
CA VAL A 182 -13.24 31.57 6.32
C VAL A 182 -14.01 31.09 5.08
N ALA A 183 -14.55 32.00 4.28
CA ALA A 183 -15.23 31.66 3.04
C ALA A 183 -14.27 31.08 2.00
N GLY A 184 -13.03 31.62 1.90
CA GLY A 184 -11.98 31.07 1.02
C GLY A 184 -11.60 29.65 1.43
N TRP A 185 -11.39 29.38 2.71
CA TRP A 185 -11.12 28.03 3.21
C TRP A 185 -12.26 27.05 3.00
N ALA A 186 -13.53 27.51 3.16
CA ALA A 186 -14.69 26.68 2.87
C ALA A 186 -14.76 26.34 1.38
N LEU A 187 -14.50 27.32 0.49
CA LEU A 187 -14.48 27.11 -0.95
C LEU A 187 -13.35 26.12 -1.34
N PHE A 188 -12.15 26.34 -0.83
CA PHE A 188 -11.00 25.42 -1.04
C PHE A 188 -11.35 23.98 -0.62
N ALA A 189 -11.90 23.81 0.59
CA ALA A 189 -12.29 22.49 1.07
C ALA A 189 -13.35 21.82 0.16
N VAL A 190 -14.33 22.57 -0.31
CA VAL A 190 -15.33 22.06 -1.26
C VAL A 190 -14.70 21.68 -2.59
N GLN A 191 -13.83 22.50 -3.13
CA GLN A 191 -13.17 22.24 -4.42
C GLN A 191 -12.26 21.03 -4.34
N VAL A 192 -11.37 20.96 -3.35
CA VAL A 192 -10.37 19.91 -3.24
C VAL A 192 -10.98 18.61 -2.70
N LEU A 193 -11.70 18.68 -1.56
CA LEU A 193 -12.13 17.47 -0.85
C LEU A 193 -13.46 16.90 -1.35
N LEU A 194 -14.29 17.69 -2.05
CA LEU A 194 -15.59 17.23 -2.53
C LEU A 194 -15.68 17.22 -4.05
N LEU A 195 -15.30 18.30 -4.74
CA LEU A 195 -15.48 18.41 -6.19
C LEU A 195 -14.58 17.42 -6.92
N GLY A 196 -13.30 17.33 -6.57
CA GLY A 196 -12.36 16.36 -7.16
C GLY A 196 -12.89 14.93 -7.07
N PRO A 197 -13.12 14.38 -5.86
CA PRO A 197 -13.69 13.04 -5.69
C PRO A 197 -15.07 12.86 -6.36
N ALA A 198 -15.97 13.85 -6.33
CA ALA A 198 -17.28 13.75 -6.96
C ALA A 198 -17.18 13.62 -8.48
N VAL A 199 -16.33 14.42 -9.12
CA VAL A 199 -16.05 14.33 -10.58
C VAL A 199 -15.43 12.98 -10.91
N GLY A 200 -14.41 12.56 -10.16
CA GLY A 200 -13.75 11.27 -10.35
C GLY A 200 -14.72 10.09 -10.22
N PHE A 201 -15.51 10.06 -9.16
CA PHE A 201 -16.53 9.03 -8.96
C PHE A 201 -17.57 9.01 -10.08
N ALA A 202 -18.06 10.16 -10.51
CA ALA A 202 -19.02 10.25 -11.62
C ALA A 202 -18.43 9.71 -12.93
N ILE A 203 -17.16 10.01 -13.22
CA ILE A 203 -16.45 9.50 -14.41
C ILE A 203 -16.24 8.00 -14.28
N GLY A 204 -15.74 7.49 -13.15
CA GLY A 204 -15.54 6.05 -12.92
C GLY A 204 -16.85 5.26 -13.00
N ALA A 205 -17.92 5.78 -12.40
CA ALA A 205 -19.25 5.16 -12.47
C ALA A 205 -19.81 5.15 -13.90
N GLY A 206 -19.70 6.29 -14.60
CA GLY A 206 -20.12 6.40 -16.01
C GLY A 206 -19.31 5.48 -16.91
N ALA A 207 -17.99 5.38 -16.68
CA ALA A 207 -17.09 4.49 -17.39
C ALA A 207 -17.44 3.02 -17.14
N SER A 208 -17.69 2.62 -15.90
CA SER A 208 -18.12 1.27 -15.53
C SER A 208 -19.41 0.88 -16.22
N TRP A 209 -20.43 1.76 -16.18
CA TRP A 209 -21.70 1.54 -16.86
C TRP A 209 -21.55 1.45 -18.37
N LEU A 210 -20.76 2.35 -18.98
CA LEU A 210 -20.54 2.37 -20.43
C LEU A 210 -19.81 1.11 -20.90
N MET A 211 -18.77 0.67 -20.18
CA MET A 211 -18.01 -0.53 -20.52
C MET A 211 -18.87 -1.78 -20.42
N SER A 212 -19.63 -1.98 -19.34
CA SER A 212 -20.54 -3.13 -19.20
C SER A 212 -21.51 -3.19 -20.37
N ARG A 213 -22.11 -2.04 -20.76
CA ARG A 213 -23.06 -2.02 -21.85
C ARG A 213 -22.41 -2.24 -23.23
N ALA A 214 -21.17 -1.79 -23.40
CA ALA A 214 -20.42 -2.00 -24.64
C ALA A 214 -19.97 -3.46 -24.76
N ASP A 215 -19.51 -4.06 -23.67
CA ASP A 215 -19.06 -5.44 -23.62
C ASP A 215 -20.20 -6.43 -23.89
N ASP A 216 -21.36 -6.25 -23.26
CA ASP A 216 -22.60 -7.00 -23.52
C ASP A 216 -23.00 -6.99 -25.00
N ARG A 217 -22.67 -5.91 -25.72
CA ARG A 217 -23.10 -5.74 -27.11
C ARG A 217 -22.06 -6.17 -28.14
N TRP A 218 -20.79 -5.98 -27.83
CA TRP A 218 -19.69 -6.14 -28.81
C TRP A 218 -18.58 -7.08 -28.36
N ALA A 219 -18.64 -7.64 -27.17
CA ALA A 219 -17.63 -8.53 -26.58
C ALA A 219 -16.21 -7.94 -26.71
N ILE A 220 -15.94 -6.87 -25.95
CA ILE A 220 -14.68 -6.14 -25.98
C ILE A 220 -13.57 -6.99 -25.35
N SER A 221 -12.44 -7.16 -26.05
CA SER A 221 -11.34 -7.96 -25.50
C SER A 221 -10.68 -7.29 -24.29
N GLU A 222 -10.15 -8.08 -23.36
CA GLU A 222 -9.51 -7.66 -22.11
C GLU A 222 -8.42 -6.59 -22.31
N VAL A 223 -7.65 -6.69 -23.41
CA VAL A 223 -6.61 -5.69 -23.75
C VAL A 223 -7.20 -4.30 -23.93
N TYR A 224 -8.35 -4.18 -24.63
CA TYR A 224 -8.99 -2.88 -24.82
C TYR A 224 -9.72 -2.41 -23.57
N GLN A 225 -10.23 -3.30 -22.73
CA GLN A 225 -10.77 -2.95 -21.42
C GLN A 225 -9.67 -2.38 -20.49
N SER A 226 -8.47 -2.94 -20.54
CA SER A 226 -7.31 -2.43 -19.79
C SER A 226 -6.87 -1.04 -20.27
N LEU A 227 -6.78 -0.83 -21.59
CA LEU A 227 -6.48 0.49 -22.17
C LEU A 227 -7.56 1.51 -21.83
N TYR A 228 -8.82 1.09 -21.80
CA TYR A 228 -9.92 1.93 -21.37
C TYR A 228 -9.75 2.38 -19.91
N GLY A 229 -9.32 1.48 -19.01
CA GLY A 229 -9.02 1.83 -17.62
C GLY A 229 -7.98 2.96 -17.49
N ILE A 230 -6.89 2.91 -18.27
CA ILE A 230 -5.90 3.99 -18.32
C ILE A 230 -6.55 5.30 -18.80
N GLY A 231 -7.39 5.22 -19.83
CA GLY A 231 -8.14 6.38 -20.34
C GLY A 231 -9.06 7.00 -19.26
N VAL A 232 -9.69 6.18 -18.42
CA VAL A 232 -10.55 6.64 -17.32
C VAL A 232 -9.75 7.42 -16.28
N VAL A 233 -8.55 6.96 -15.91
CA VAL A 233 -7.65 7.68 -14.98
C VAL A 233 -7.36 9.08 -15.50
N LEU A 234 -6.87 9.17 -16.73
CA LEU A 234 -6.49 10.44 -17.36
C LEU A 234 -7.70 11.38 -17.49
N LEU A 235 -8.84 10.84 -17.89
CA LEU A 235 -10.07 11.62 -18.04
C LEU A 235 -10.53 12.16 -16.67
N ALA A 236 -10.52 11.34 -15.61
CA ALA A 236 -10.90 11.75 -14.27
C ALA A 236 -9.99 12.88 -13.76
N PHE A 237 -8.67 12.70 -13.92
CA PHE A 237 -7.66 13.68 -13.53
C PHE A 237 -7.90 15.02 -14.24
N VAL A 238 -7.94 15.01 -15.58
CA VAL A 238 -8.05 16.25 -16.39
C VAL A 238 -9.39 16.95 -16.16
N CYS A 239 -10.50 16.20 -16.10
CA CYS A 239 -11.81 16.82 -15.87
C CYS A 239 -11.92 17.46 -14.48
N ALA A 240 -11.38 16.83 -13.44
CA ALA A 240 -11.37 17.42 -12.10
C ALA A 240 -10.54 18.71 -12.07
N GLN A 241 -9.32 18.70 -12.63
CA GLN A 241 -8.48 19.87 -12.74
C GLN A 241 -9.17 21.00 -13.52
N ALA A 242 -9.80 20.70 -14.67
CA ALA A 242 -10.51 21.68 -15.48
C ALA A 242 -11.70 22.32 -14.75
N LEU A 243 -12.31 21.63 -13.80
CA LEU A 243 -13.41 22.12 -12.97
C LEU A 243 -12.95 22.80 -11.67
N GLY A 244 -11.63 22.85 -11.41
CA GLY A 244 -11.06 23.45 -10.21
C GLY A 244 -11.03 22.51 -8.99
N GLY A 245 -11.22 21.21 -9.20
CA GLY A 245 -11.03 20.18 -8.19
C GLY A 245 -9.63 19.58 -8.25
N ASP A 246 -9.31 18.68 -7.32
CA ASP A 246 -8.03 17.97 -7.32
C ASP A 246 -8.08 16.71 -8.20
N GLY A 247 -7.12 16.59 -9.14
CA GLY A 247 -7.06 15.50 -10.11
C GLY A 247 -6.62 14.17 -9.51
N PHE A 248 -5.78 14.18 -8.48
CA PHE A 248 -5.29 12.96 -7.82
C PHE A 248 -6.39 12.30 -6.98
N LEU A 249 -7.13 13.10 -6.21
CA LEU A 249 -8.30 12.63 -5.48
C LEU A 249 -9.42 12.15 -6.43
N ALA A 250 -9.54 12.79 -7.61
CA ALA A 250 -10.46 12.33 -8.64
C ALA A 250 -10.04 11.00 -9.25
N ALA A 251 -8.75 10.80 -9.54
CA ALA A 251 -8.23 9.52 -10.02
C ALA A 251 -8.51 8.38 -9.01
N PHE A 252 -8.24 8.63 -7.73
CA PHE A 252 -8.58 7.67 -6.68
C PHE A 252 -10.07 7.35 -6.63
N ALA A 253 -10.94 8.38 -6.62
CA ALA A 253 -12.39 8.20 -6.57
C ALA A 253 -12.96 7.48 -7.81
N ALA A 254 -12.33 7.67 -8.98
CA ALA A 254 -12.69 6.94 -10.20
C ALA A 254 -12.36 5.45 -10.08
N GLY A 255 -11.18 5.11 -9.55
CA GLY A 255 -10.78 3.71 -9.27
C GLY A 255 -11.73 3.05 -8.27
N PHE A 256 -12.08 3.75 -7.20
CA PHE A 256 -13.04 3.26 -6.20
C PHE A 256 -14.42 3.01 -6.80
N ALA A 257 -14.90 3.89 -7.69
CA ALA A 257 -16.17 3.68 -8.39
C ALA A 257 -16.13 2.43 -9.29
N VAL A 258 -15.02 2.19 -9.99
CA VAL A 258 -14.82 0.97 -10.80
C VAL A 258 -14.83 -0.27 -9.92
N ALA A 259 -14.11 -0.26 -8.80
CA ALA A 259 -14.00 -1.39 -7.88
C ALA A 259 -15.37 -1.86 -7.35
N ILE A 260 -16.27 -0.93 -7.05
CA ILE A 260 -17.58 -1.26 -6.46
C ILE A 260 -18.70 -1.51 -7.49
N LEU A 261 -18.53 -1.06 -8.74
CA LEU A 261 -19.60 -1.08 -9.75
C LEU A 261 -19.36 -2.07 -10.90
N ASN A 262 -18.10 -2.47 -11.17
CA ASN A 262 -17.79 -3.35 -12.27
C ASN A 262 -16.58 -4.23 -11.96
N PHE A 263 -16.85 -5.42 -11.41
CA PHE A 263 -15.80 -6.37 -11.00
C PHE A 263 -14.98 -6.89 -12.20
N ASP A 264 -15.61 -7.20 -13.34
CA ASP A 264 -14.91 -7.75 -14.51
C ASP A 264 -13.93 -6.72 -15.08
N LEU A 265 -14.35 -5.47 -15.23
CA LEU A 265 -13.46 -4.38 -15.63
C LEU A 265 -12.34 -4.15 -14.62
N CYS A 266 -12.63 -4.31 -13.33
CA CYS A 266 -11.65 -4.22 -12.26
C CYS A 266 -10.51 -5.23 -12.44
N GLN A 267 -10.81 -6.51 -12.72
CA GLN A 267 -9.80 -7.55 -12.94
C GLN A 267 -8.91 -7.24 -14.17
N CYS A 268 -9.51 -6.88 -15.30
CA CYS A 268 -8.75 -6.49 -16.49
C CYS A 268 -7.81 -5.31 -16.25
N ILE A 269 -8.26 -4.31 -15.48
CA ILE A 269 -7.44 -3.14 -15.14
C ILE A 269 -6.29 -3.55 -14.22
N LEU A 270 -6.50 -4.43 -13.25
CA LEU A 270 -5.44 -4.89 -12.34
C LEU A 270 -4.34 -5.62 -13.11
N ASP A 271 -4.70 -6.57 -13.97
CA ASP A 271 -3.73 -7.41 -14.67
C ASP A 271 -2.76 -6.59 -15.55
N TYR A 272 -3.27 -5.62 -16.29
CA TYR A 272 -2.45 -4.78 -17.17
C TYR A 272 -1.95 -3.51 -16.48
N GLY A 273 -2.77 -2.92 -15.62
CA GLY A 273 -2.48 -1.69 -14.89
C GLY A 273 -1.29 -1.86 -13.93
N GLU A 274 -1.15 -3.03 -13.29
CA GLU A 274 0.01 -3.34 -12.44
C GLU A 274 1.31 -3.24 -13.21
N THR A 275 1.40 -3.84 -14.40
CA THR A 275 2.60 -3.77 -15.24
C THR A 275 2.90 -2.35 -15.68
N THR A 276 1.87 -1.60 -16.11
CA THR A 276 2.02 -0.21 -16.55
C THR A 276 2.45 0.70 -15.40
N SER A 277 1.83 0.57 -14.24
CA SER A 277 2.19 1.31 -13.03
C SER A 277 3.61 0.98 -12.57
N GLU A 278 4.01 -0.29 -12.59
CA GLU A 278 5.37 -0.70 -12.24
C GLU A 278 6.41 -0.06 -13.16
N MET A 279 6.17 -0.05 -14.47
CA MET A 279 7.05 0.67 -15.42
C MET A 279 7.14 2.16 -15.10
N ALA A 280 6.02 2.81 -14.86
CA ALA A 280 5.98 4.24 -14.53
C ALA A 280 6.70 4.53 -13.20
N MET A 281 6.53 3.67 -12.19
CA MET A 281 7.23 3.77 -10.92
C MET A 281 8.75 3.59 -11.05
N LEU A 282 9.22 2.60 -11.82
CA LEU A 282 10.65 2.38 -12.03
C LEU A 282 11.30 3.54 -12.79
N LEU A 283 10.60 4.08 -13.79
CA LEU A 283 11.05 5.30 -14.50
C LEU A 283 11.11 6.48 -13.52
N SER A 284 10.11 6.65 -12.68
CA SER A 284 10.11 7.70 -11.65
C SER A 284 11.28 7.54 -10.67
N PHE A 285 11.60 6.32 -10.22
CA PHE A 285 12.76 6.09 -9.35
C PHE A 285 14.09 6.51 -9.99
N ILE A 286 14.28 6.25 -11.30
CA ILE A 286 15.48 6.75 -12.00
C ILE A 286 15.51 8.28 -12.02
N LEU A 287 14.39 8.91 -12.43
CA LEU A 287 14.33 10.37 -12.51
C LEU A 287 14.56 11.02 -11.13
N PHE A 288 13.95 10.47 -10.07
CA PHE A 288 14.21 10.92 -8.72
C PHE A 288 15.65 10.67 -8.28
N GLY A 289 16.27 9.55 -8.69
CA GLY A 289 17.68 9.29 -8.43
C GLY A 289 18.58 10.37 -9.04
N VAL A 290 18.30 10.81 -10.26
CA VAL A 290 19.02 11.91 -10.92
C VAL A 290 18.87 13.21 -10.12
N VAL A 291 17.64 13.56 -9.75
CA VAL A 291 17.36 14.79 -8.99
C VAL A 291 17.96 14.74 -7.58
N ILE A 292 17.88 13.60 -6.90
CA ILE A 292 18.51 13.43 -5.58
C ILE A 292 20.04 13.56 -5.71
N SER A 293 20.65 13.10 -6.80
CA SER A 293 22.09 13.31 -7.06
C SER A 293 22.45 14.79 -7.06
N ASP A 294 21.63 15.63 -7.70
CA ASP A 294 21.82 17.09 -7.73
C ASP A 294 21.62 17.72 -6.33
N LEU A 295 20.51 17.43 -5.69
CA LEU A 295 20.14 17.99 -4.39
C LEU A 295 20.96 17.42 -3.21
N PHE A 296 21.72 16.34 -3.41
CA PHE A 296 22.45 15.66 -2.34
C PHE A 296 23.53 16.57 -1.69
N ALA A 297 24.17 17.42 -2.49
CA ALA A 297 25.19 18.34 -2.00
C ALA A 297 24.62 19.44 -1.11
N GLU A 298 23.36 19.81 -1.27
CA GLU A 298 22.66 20.85 -0.52
C GLU A 298 21.90 20.33 0.69
N ALA A 299 21.68 19.00 0.75
CA ALA A 299 20.94 18.36 1.83
C ALA A 299 21.69 18.48 3.17
N PRO A 300 21.01 18.85 4.27
CA PRO A 300 21.59 18.80 5.61
C PRO A 300 21.66 17.32 6.08
N LEU A 301 22.71 16.61 5.61
CA LEU A 301 22.82 15.15 5.74
C LEU A 301 22.66 14.63 7.17
N VAL A 302 23.32 15.23 8.15
CA VAL A 302 23.25 14.74 9.55
C VAL A 302 21.84 14.89 10.13
N PRO A 303 21.17 16.06 10.06
CA PRO A 303 19.77 16.19 10.45
C PRO A 303 18.84 15.26 9.68
N ALA A 304 19.00 15.10 8.36
CA ALA A 304 18.19 14.23 7.53
C ALA A 304 18.34 12.74 7.91
N LEU A 305 19.56 12.27 8.19
CA LEU A 305 19.82 10.91 8.66
C LEU A 305 19.22 10.67 10.05
N LEU A 306 19.33 11.63 10.98
CA LEU A 306 18.69 11.53 12.28
C LEU A 306 17.17 11.50 12.16
N LEU A 307 16.59 12.29 11.26
CA LEU A 307 15.16 12.25 10.97
C LEU A 307 14.75 10.90 10.39
N ALA A 308 15.54 10.32 9.48
CA ALA A 308 15.31 8.98 8.96
C ALA A 308 15.25 7.93 10.08
N LEU A 309 16.19 8.00 11.03
CA LEU A 309 16.18 7.11 12.20
C LEU A 309 14.93 7.31 13.07
N ILE A 310 14.51 8.55 13.30
CA ILE A 310 13.26 8.82 14.04
C ILE A 310 12.04 8.24 13.31
N VAL A 311 11.92 8.49 12.02
CA VAL A 311 10.77 8.03 11.22
C VAL A 311 10.69 6.50 11.17
N ILE A 312 11.82 5.82 10.98
CA ILE A 312 11.88 4.36 10.84
C ILE A 312 11.75 3.66 12.19
N PHE A 313 12.54 4.07 13.18
CA PHE A 313 12.68 3.34 14.44
C PHE A 313 11.77 3.83 15.57
N VAL A 314 11.22 5.05 15.47
CA VAL A 314 10.39 5.63 16.53
C VAL A 314 8.96 5.89 16.06
N ALA A 315 8.75 6.66 15.00
CA ALA A 315 7.44 7.15 14.64
C ALA A 315 6.46 5.99 14.36
N ARG A 316 6.84 5.07 13.49
CA ARG A 316 5.98 3.95 13.12
C ARG A 316 5.84 2.89 14.22
N PRO A 317 6.89 2.38 14.87
CA PRO A 317 6.73 1.45 15.99
C PRO A 317 5.87 2.00 17.12
N LEU A 318 6.00 3.30 17.44
CA LEU A 318 5.18 3.98 18.44
C LEU A 318 3.70 4.03 18.01
N ALA A 319 3.43 4.46 16.77
CA ALA A 319 2.07 4.56 16.24
C ALA A 319 1.36 3.20 16.28
N ILE A 320 1.99 2.17 15.72
CA ILE A 320 1.46 0.80 15.69
C ILE A 320 1.33 0.22 17.10
N GLY A 321 2.31 0.46 17.97
CA GLY A 321 2.24 0.05 19.39
C GLY A 321 1.04 0.62 20.13
N ILE A 322 0.65 1.86 19.85
CA ILE A 322 -0.52 2.52 20.43
C ILE A 322 -1.83 1.99 19.79
N VAL A 323 -1.88 1.99 18.47
CA VAL A 323 -3.11 1.65 17.71
C VAL A 323 -3.48 0.18 17.88
N LEU A 324 -2.51 -0.74 17.74
CA LEU A 324 -2.74 -2.18 17.90
C LEU A 324 -2.77 -2.65 19.37
N ARG A 325 -2.79 -1.73 20.34
CA ARG A 325 -2.82 -2.12 21.77
C ARG A 325 -4.05 -2.97 22.13
N LYS A 326 -5.17 -2.75 21.45
CA LYS A 326 -6.42 -3.48 21.67
C LYS A 326 -6.68 -4.59 20.64
N ALA A 327 -5.82 -4.73 19.65
CA ALA A 327 -5.95 -5.76 18.63
C ALA A 327 -5.58 -7.14 19.17
N ALA A 328 -6.28 -8.18 18.70
CA ALA A 328 -6.01 -9.57 19.02
C ALA A 328 -4.82 -10.09 18.22
N VAL A 329 -3.62 -9.54 18.47
CA VAL A 329 -2.37 -9.92 17.84
C VAL A 329 -1.28 -10.17 18.87
N SER A 330 -0.36 -11.07 18.57
CA SER A 330 0.83 -11.30 19.40
C SER A 330 1.76 -10.09 19.44
N ASN A 331 2.63 -10.06 20.44
CA ASN A 331 3.68 -9.01 20.48
C ASN A 331 4.64 -9.11 19.30
N ALA A 332 4.85 -10.34 18.78
CA ALA A 332 5.68 -10.57 17.60
C ALA A 332 5.04 -9.97 16.35
N ALA A 333 3.72 -10.18 16.14
CA ALA A 333 2.96 -9.57 15.04
C ALA A 333 2.95 -8.04 15.15
N ARG A 334 2.73 -7.50 16.36
CA ARG A 334 2.74 -6.05 16.60
C ARG A 334 4.09 -5.42 16.28
N ALA A 335 5.19 -6.07 16.69
CA ALA A 335 6.54 -5.61 16.39
C ALA A 335 6.82 -5.72 14.87
N PHE A 336 6.38 -6.78 14.22
CA PHE A 336 6.53 -6.99 12.78
C PHE A 336 5.77 -5.94 11.97
N ILE A 337 4.49 -5.71 12.23
CA ILE A 337 3.67 -4.66 11.58
C ILE A 337 4.27 -3.28 11.86
N GLY A 338 4.71 -3.01 13.09
CA GLY A 338 5.33 -1.75 13.49
C GLY A 338 6.67 -1.49 12.79
N TRP A 339 7.41 -2.53 12.42
CA TRP A 339 8.65 -2.39 11.66
C TRP A 339 8.38 -2.05 10.20
N PHE A 340 7.48 -2.78 9.51
CA PHE A 340 7.28 -2.65 8.07
C PHE A 340 6.39 -1.48 7.70
N GLY A 341 7.00 -0.35 7.39
CA GLY A 341 6.40 0.87 6.84
C GLY A 341 7.42 1.66 6.05
N PRO A 342 7.93 1.08 4.94
CA PRO A 342 8.95 1.74 4.14
C PRO A 342 8.43 3.05 3.56
N ARG A 343 9.32 4.06 3.55
CA ARG A 343 9.14 5.29 2.78
C ARG A 343 9.76 5.06 1.41
N GLY A 344 9.06 5.42 0.36
CA GLY A 344 9.48 5.13 -1.00
C GLY A 344 9.01 6.17 -2.00
N LEU A 345 8.56 5.69 -3.16
CA LEU A 345 8.19 6.55 -4.28
C LEU A 345 7.07 7.53 -3.92
N ASN A 346 6.03 7.08 -3.22
CA ASN A 346 4.91 7.95 -2.85
C ASN A 346 5.37 9.18 -2.07
N SER A 347 6.31 9.03 -1.12
CA SER A 347 6.90 10.17 -0.42
C SER A 347 7.65 11.13 -1.34
N LEU A 348 8.36 10.62 -2.37
CA LEU A 348 9.05 11.47 -3.37
C LEU A 348 8.06 12.18 -4.29
N LEU A 349 6.99 11.50 -4.71
CA LEU A 349 5.92 12.10 -5.53
C LEU A 349 5.18 13.21 -4.77
N LEU A 350 4.90 12.99 -3.48
CA LEU A 350 4.29 14.00 -2.62
C LEU A 350 5.23 15.20 -2.37
N ALA A 351 6.54 14.96 -2.21
CA ALA A 351 7.53 16.05 -2.11
C ALA A 351 7.59 16.87 -3.40
N LEU A 352 7.54 16.19 -4.56
CA LEU A 352 7.51 16.89 -5.85
C LEU A 352 6.23 17.70 -6.04
N LEU A 353 5.10 17.23 -5.54
CA LEU A 353 3.85 18.00 -5.55
C LEU A 353 4.01 19.33 -4.77
N VAL A 354 4.76 19.33 -3.66
CA VAL A 354 5.06 20.53 -2.88
C VAL A 354 5.99 21.47 -3.67
N VAL A 355 6.98 20.92 -4.39
CA VAL A 355 7.85 21.70 -5.30
C VAL A 355 7.04 22.32 -6.43
N GLY A 356 6.24 21.53 -7.14
CA GLY A 356 5.40 21.99 -8.25
C GLY A 356 4.34 23.03 -7.83
N ALA A 357 3.93 23.02 -6.56
CA ALA A 357 3.06 24.05 -5.98
C ALA A 357 3.79 25.38 -5.65
N GLY A 358 5.12 25.46 -5.88
CA GLY A 358 5.90 26.66 -5.61
C GLY A 358 6.05 27.03 -4.14
N VAL A 359 5.96 26.06 -3.23
CA VAL A 359 6.12 26.31 -1.79
C VAL A 359 7.56 26.76 -1.50
N PRO A 360 7.76 27.87 -0.77
CA PRO A 360 9.11 28.29 -0.40
C PRO A 360 9.86 27.21 0.39
N GLY A 361 11.12 26.92 0.00
CA GLY A 361 11.94 25.90 0.66
C GLY A 361 11.62 24.45 0.27
N ALA A 362 10.70 24.21 -0.69
CA ALA A 362 10.27 22.86 -1.10
C ALA A 362 11.42 22.00 -1.64
N GLU A 363 12.42 22.55 -2.31
CA GLU A 363 13.61 21.81 -2.77
C GLU A 363 14.41 21.22 -1.59
N SER A 364 14.57 21.97 -0.52
CA SER A 364 15.21 21.48 0.70
C SER A 364 14.40 20.35 1.36
N LEU A 365 13.05 20.47 1.38
CA LEU A 365 12.16 19.39 1.85
C LEU A 365 12.29 18.14 0.98
N MET A 366 12.39 18.32 -0.35
CA MET A 366 12.61 17.23 -1.29
C MET A 366 13.97 16.55 -1.10
N ALA A 367 15.04 17.34 -0.89
CA ALA A 367 16.38 16.82 -0.60
C ALA A 367 16.37 15.94 0.69
N VAL A 368 15.78 16.43 1.77
CA VAL A 368 15.62 15.68 3.02
C VAL A 368 14.78 14.42 2.82
N THR A 369 13.67 14.52 2.09
CA THR A 369 12.82 13.38 1.74
C THR A 369 13.61 12.33 0.98
N GLY A 370 14.42 12.74 0.00
CA GLY A 370 15.30 11.84 -0.77
C GLY A 370 16.26 11.04 0.11
N VAL A 371 16.90 11.69 1.09
CA VAL A 371 17.78 11.01 2.06
C VAL A 371 16.99 10.02 2.91
N VAL A 372 15.85 10.43 3.47
CA VAL A 372 15.01 9.56 4.33
C VAL A 372 14.49 8.35 3.56
N VAL A 373 14.01 8.56 2.32
CA VAL A 373 13.52 7.50 1.44
C VAL A 373 14.64 6.53 1.09
N THR A 374 15.83 7.01 0.72
CA THR A 374 16.98 6.16 0.40
C THR A 374 17.34 5.26 1.59
N VAL A 375 17.47 5.83 2.79
CA VAL A 375 17.74 5.05 4.01
C VAL A 375 16.62 4.05 4.27
N SER A 376 15.36 4.47 4.14
CA SER A 376 14.20 3.62 4.37
C SER A 376 14.16 2.41 3.43
N ILE A 377 14.34 2.62 2.14
CA ILE A 377 14.32 1.54 1.14
C ILE A 377 15.47 0.54 1.42
N VAL A 378 16.67 1.03 1.74
CA VAL A 378 17.81 0.16 2.08
C VAL A 378 17.55 -0.66 3.34
N VAL A 379 17.09 -0.03 4.42
CA VAL A 379 16.85 -0.69 5.71
C VAL A 379 15.72 -1.72 5.61
N HIS A 380 14.58 -1.34 5.02
CA HIS A 380 13.43 -2.25 4.90
C HIS A 380 13.67 -3.35 3.86
N GLY A 381 14.28 -3.02 2.72
CA GLY A 381 14.63 -4.01 1.70
C GLY A 381 15.60 -5.07 2.23
N ALA A 382 16.68 -4.65 2.91
CA ALA A 382 17.65 -5.58 3.50
C ALA A 382 17.06 -6.41 4.65
N SER A 383 16.08 -5.86 5.39
CA SER A 383 15.47 -6.53 6.54
C SER A 383 14.24 -7.39 6.19
N ALA A 384 13.66 -7.26 5.00
CA ALA A 384 12.42 -7.96 4.61
C ALA A 384 12.53 -9.48 4.78
N THR A 385 13.49 -10.12 4.13
CA THR A 385 13.69 -11.58 4.18
C THR A 385 14.09 -12.10 5.57
N PRO A 386 15.10 -11.51 6.26
CA PRO A 386 15.49 -12.00 7.58
C PRO A 386 14.41 -11.81 8.65
N LEU A 387 13.72 -10.69 8.68
CA LEU A 387 12.66 -10.47 9.67
C LEU A 387 11.41 -11.31 9.40
N SER A 388 11.04 -11.51 8.14
CA SER A 388 9.97 -12.44 7.77
C SER A 388 10.27 -13.87 8.22
N SER A 389 11.52 -14.30 8.07
CA SER A 389 11.97 -15.62 8.53
C SER A 389 12.02 -15.73 10.07
N LEU A 390 12.40 -14.65 10.74
CA LEU A 390 12.42 -14.57 12.21
C LEU A 390 11.00 -14.61 12.77
N TYR A 391 10.08 -13.81 12.21
CA TYR A 391 8.69 -13.80 12.61
C TYR A 391 8.02 -15.14 12.35
N GLY A 392 8.20 -15.74 11.16
CA GLY A 392 7.68 -17.08 10.85
C GLY A 392 8.15 -18.13 11.85
N ARG A 393 9.43 -18.10 12.28
CA ARG A 393 9.93 -19.00 13.34
C ARG A 393 9.36 -18.71 14.71
N ALA A 394 9.09 -17.44 15.03
CA ALA A 394 8.53 -17.05 16.32
C ALA A 394 7.09 -17.58 16.52
N ILE A 395 6.33 -17.73 15.42
CA ILE A 395 4.95 -18.24 15.45
C ILE A 395 4.84 -19.76 15.18
N GLU A 396 5.96 -20.46 14.95
CA GLU A 396 5.95 -21.91 14.63
C GLU A 396 5.49 -22.81 15.80
N GLY A 397 5.57 -22.35 17.05
CA GLY A 397 5.32 -23.16 18.23
C GLY A 397 3.84 -23.39 18.57
N ASP A 398 3.02 -22.35 18.41
CA ASP A 398 1.60 -22.30 18.79
C ASP A 398 0.79 -21.59 17.70
N THR A 399 -0.54 -21.79 17.71
CA THR A 399 -1.45 -21.03 16.84
C THR A 399 -1.81 -19.72 17.52
N TYR A 400 -1.22 -18.63 17.02
CA TYR A 400 -1.47 -17.28 17.54
C TYR A 400 -2.80 -16.69 17.04
N PRO A 401 -3.33 -15.64 17.70
CA PRO A 401 -4.59 -15.01 17.30
C PRO A 401 -4.58 -14.56 15.83
N GLU A 402 -3.50 -13.97 15.34
CA GLU A 402 -3.33 -13.52 13.95
C GLU A 402 -3.38 -14.65 12.91
N GLU A 403 -3.13 -15.89 13.30
CA GLU A 403 -3.26 -17.05 12.41
C GLU A 403 -4.69 -17.60 12.37
N ARG A 404 -5.52 -17.27 13.36
CA ARG A 404 -6.92 -17.69 13.43
C ARG A 404 -7.84 -16.75 12.67
N GLU A 405 -7.39 -15.52 12.49
CA GLU A 405 -8.16 -14.48 11.82
C GLU A 405 -7.85 -14.49 10.31
N GLY A 406 -8.86 -14.74 9.51
CA GLY A 406 -8.74 -14.74 8.05
C GLY A 406 -8.62 -13.34 7.43
N SER A 407 -8.93 -12.28 8.19
CA SER A 407 -8.94 -10.90 7.71
C SER A 407 -8.25 -9.93 8.67
N ALA A 408 -7.79 -8.80 8.12
CA ALA A 408 -7.24 -7.72 8.94
C ALA A 408 -8.29 -7.10 9.88
N GLY A 409 -9.56 -7.11 9.51
CA GLY A 409 -10.65 -6.66 10.37
C GLY A 409 -10.74 -7.45 11.66
N GLY A 410 -10.67 -8.77 11.59
CA GLY A 410 -10.70 -9.65 12.75
C GLY A 410 -9.58 -9.38 13.76
N ILE A 411 -8.38 -9.03 13.30
CA ILE A 411 -7.27 -8.64 14.18
C ILE A 411 -7.64 -7.45 15.07
N PHE A 412 -8.37 -6.50 14.51
CA PHE A 412 -8.70 -5.26 15.20
C PHE A 412 -9.95 -5.38 16.07
N GLU A 413 -10.93 -6.17 15.67
CA GLU A 413 -12.20 -6.31 16.39
C GLU A 413 -12.10 -7.15 17.66
N GLY A 414 -11.06 -7.96 17.78
CA GLY A 414 -10.78 -8.74 19.00
C GLY A 414 -11.92 -9.69 19.34
N ALA A 415 -12.55 -10.30 18.34
CA ALA A 415 -13.64 -11.24 18.52
C ALA A 415 -13.12 -12.53 19.19
N ALA A 416 -13.08 -12.56 20.51
CA ALA A 416 -13.03 -13.79 21.27
C ALA A 416 -14.38 -14.50 21.11
N ASN A 417 -14.60 -15.15 19.98
CA ASN A 417 -15.67 -16.12 19.87
C ASN A 417 -15.33 -17.25 20.84
N GLU A 418 -16.16 -17.46 21.89
CA GLU A 418 -16.12 -18.61 22.75
C GLU A 418 -16.48 -19.86 21.92
N THR A 419 -15.47 -20.42 21.25
CA THR A 419 -15.63 -21.70 20.54
C THR A 419 -15.85 -22.81 21.55
N VAL A 420 -16.95 -23.56 21.40
CA VAL A 420 -17.25 -24.75 22.20
C VAL A 420 -16.16 -25.79 21.97
N ARG A 421 -15.33 -26.06 22.99
CA ARG A 421 -14.24 -27.04 22.90
C ARG A 421 -14.76 -28.46 23.13
N ILE A 422 -14.39 -29.40 22.27
CA ILE A 422 -14.65 -30.84 22.42
C ILE A 422 -13.36 -31.56 22.86
N LYS A 423 -13.47 -32.46 23.82
CA LYS A 423 -12.31 -33.26 24.24
C LYS A 423 -12.03 -34.40 23.24
N PRO A 424 -10.74 -34.83 23.07
CA PRO A 424 -10.39 -35.90 22.13
C PRO A 424 -11.20 -37.19 22.28
N ALA A 425 -11.48 -37.61 23.51
CA ALA A 425 -12.33 -38.79 23.79
C ALA A 425 -13.79 -38.60 23.33
N GLN A 426 -14.32 -37.38 23.43
CA GLN A 426 -15.67 -37.08 22.96
C GLN A 426 -15.71 -37.03 21.43
N LEU A 427 -14.67 -36.54 20.79
CA LEU A 427 -14.55 -36.56 19.33
C LEU A 427 -14.47 -37.99 18.80
N ALA A 428 -13.68 -38.85 19.45
CA ALA A 428 -13.60 -40.29 19.12
C ALA A 428 -14.97 -40.95 19.17
N ALA A 429 -15.74 -40.71 20.25
CA ALA A 429 -17.09 -41.26 20.40
C ALA A 429 -18.06 -40.71 19.30
N VAL A 430 -17.91 -39.47 18.88
CA VAL A 430 -18.72 -38.89 17.80
C VAL A 430 -18.36 -39.49 16.44
N LEU A 431 -17.09 -39.81 16.22
CA LEU A 431 -16.61 -40.46 14.97
C LEU A 431 -17.10 -41.91 14.85
N GLU A 432 -17.33 -42.61 15.99
CA GLU A 432 -17.78 -44.00 16.03
C GLU A 432 -19.31 -44.17 16.09
N GLY A 433 -20.06 -43.12 16.52
CA GLY A 433 -21.46 -43.27 16.90
C GLY A 433 -22.53 -42.67 15.97
N GLY A 434 -22.17 -42.13 14.78
CA GLY A 434 -23.16 -41.50 13.89
C GLY A 434 -22.57 -41.02 12.55
N PRO A 435 -23.29 -40.20 11.79
CA PRO A 435 -22.73 -39.61 10.59
C PRO A 435 -21.48 -38.81 10.96
N PRO A 436 -20.33 -39.06 10.28
CA PRO A 436 -19.07 -38.44 10.68
C PRO A 436 -19.15 -36.93 10.52
N PRO A 437 -18.66 -36.18 11.54
CA PRO A 437 -18.55 -34.73 11.41
C PRO A 437 -17.50 -34.38 10.34
N LEU A 438 -17.62 -33.23 9.75
CA LEU A 438 -16.54 -32.67 8.95
C LEU A 438 -15.41 -32.23 9.87
N VAL A 439 -14.27 -32.90 9.78
CA VAL A 439 -13.10 -32.60 10.61
C VAL A 439 -12.10 -31.79 9.83
N LEU A 440 -11.74 -30.60 10.34
CA LEU A 440 -10.76 -29.72 9.73
C LEU A 440 -9.45 -29.77 10.52
N ASP A 441 -8.35 -30.02 9.83
CA ASP A 441 -7.00 -29.90 10.38
C ASP A 441 -6.50 -28.48 10.14
N VAL A 442 -6.62 -27.63 11.17
CA VAL A 442 -6.23 -26.21 11.12
C VAL A 442 -4.92 -25.95 11.85
N ARG A 443 -4.04 -26.94 11.96
CA ARG A 443 -2.70 -26.75 12.52
C ARG A 443 -1.88 -25.75 11.69
N ASN A 444 -0.95 -25.04 12.32
CA ASN A 444 -0.01 -24.22 11.55
C ASN A 444 0.91 -25.12 10.68
N ARG A 445 1.63 -24.50 9.73
CA ARG A 445 2.45 -25.25 8.76
C ARG A 445 3.50 -26.13 9.44
N SER A 446 4.19 -25.58 10.44
CA SER A 446 5.24 -26.29 11.17
C SER A 446 4.71 -27.49 11.94
N GLN A 447 3.59 -27.35 12.65
CA GLN A 447 2.93 -28.45 13.39
C GLN A 447 2.47 -29.54 12.43
N TYR A 448 1.89 -29.15 11.28
CA TYR A 448 1.43 -30.10 10.27
C TYR A 448 2.57 -30.89 9.61
N GLU A 449 3.72 -30.26 9.38
CA GLU A 449 4.91 -30.91 8.79
C GLU A 449 5.66 -31.80 9.81
N LYS A 450 5.71 -31.38 11.08
CA LYS A 450 6.40 -32.12 12.15
C LYS A 450 5.63 -33.37 12.60
N ASP A 451 4.32 -33.27 12.77
CA ASP A 451 3.51 -34.41 13.22
C ASP A 451 2.63 -34.93 12.08
N LYS A 452 3.04 -36.08 11.54
CA LYS A 452 2.34 -36.76 10.44
C LYS A 452 1.05 -37.48 10.89
N ARG A 453 0.78 -37.59 12.20
CA ARG A 453 -0.46 -38.17 12.71
C ARG A 453 -1.64 -37.26 12.35
N ARG A 454 -2.67 -37.84 11.82
CA ARG A 454 -3.89 -37.14 11.40
C ARG A 454 -5.13 -37.87 11.82
N ILE A 455 -6.20 -37.14 12.07
CA ILE A 455 -7.52 -37.76 12.26
C ILE A 455 -7.98 -38.28 10.89
N PRO A 456 -8.36 -39.56 10.78
CA PRO A 456 -8.83 -40.11 9.51
C PRO A 456 -10.00 -39.30 8.95
N GLY A 457 -9.92 -38.94 7.66
CA GLY A 457 -10.91 -38.14 6.97
C GLY A 457 -10.86 -36.64 7.23
N ALA A 458 -9.89 -36.16 7.99
CA ALA A 458 -9.73 -34.72 8.22
C ALA A 458 -9.24 -33.99 6.94
N VAL A 459 -9.88 -32.87 6.63
CA VAL A 459 -9.52 -31.99 5.54
C VAL A 459 -8.51 -30.96 6.03
N ARG A 460 -7.39 -30.81 5.34
CA ARG A 460 -6.40 -29.80 5.66
C ARG A 460 -6.85 -28.43 5.17
N VAL A 461 -6.98 -27.49 6.11
CA VAL A 461 -7.24 -26.07 5.81
C VAL A 461 -6.27 -25.24 6.64
N ARG A 462 -5.59 -24.28 6.04
CA ARG A 462 -4.71 -23.38 6.80
C ARG A 462 -5.54 -22.51 7.73
N PRO A 463 -5.04 -22.17 8.93
CA PRO A 463 -5.79 -21.36 9.90
C PRO A 463 -6.31 -20.04 9.32
N ASP A 464 -5.47 -19.38 8.50
CA ASP A 464 -5.73 -18.11 7.85
C ASP A 464 -6.59 -18.21 6.57
N GLU A 465 -6.93 -19.41 6.11
CA GLU A 465 -7.74 -19.68 4.91
C GLU A 465 -9.12 -20.29 5.24
N VAL A 466 -9.44 -20.48 6.52
CA VAL A 466 -10.67 -21.18 6.93
C VAL A 466 -11.93 -20.49 6.41
N GLU A 467 -11.98 -19.17 6.42
CA GLU A 467 -13.16 -18.43 5.95
C GLU A 467 -13.37 -18.57 4.43
N GLU A 468 -12.29 -18.46 3.65
CA GLU A 468 -12.35 -18.62 2.21
C GLU A 468 -12.74 -20.06 1.81
N TRP A 469 -12.13 -21.01 2.48
CA TRP A 469 -12.48 -22.41 2.33
C TRP A 469 -13.95 -22.66 2.68
N ALA A 470 -14.46 -22.07 3.78
CA ALA A 470 -15.84 -22.24 4.22
C ALA A 470 -16.83 -21.68 3.18
N ARG A 471 -16.55 -20.51 2.61
CA ARG A 471 -17.38 -19.93 1.53
C ARG A 471 -17.38 -20.82 0.29
N ALA A 472 -16.21 -21.24 -0.19
CA ALA A 472 -16.11 -22.13 -1.34
C ALA A 472 -16.84 -23.47 -1.08
N TRP A 473 -16.73 -24.00 0.13
CA TRP A 473 -17.41 -25.22 0.52
C TRP A 473 -18.94 -25.07 0.60
N GLU A 474 -19.46 -23.92 1.06
CA GLU A 474 -20.89 -23.61 1.07
C GLU A 474 -21.45 -23.47 -0.36
N ASP A 475 -20.69 -22.90 -1.27
CA ASP A 475 -21.07 -22.77 -2.69
C ASP A 475 -21.17 -24.13 -3.39
N GLU A 476 -20.26 -25.07 -3.09
CA GLU A 476 -20.27 -26.42 -3.63
C GLU A 476 -21.34 -27.34 -2.99
N HIS A 477 -21.76 -27.04 -1.74
CA HIS A 477 -22.67 -27.85 -0.96
C HIS A 477 -23.94 -27.08 -0.59
N PRO A 478 -25.04 -27.21 -1.34
CA PRO A 478 -26.28 -26.50 -1.04
C PRO A 478 -26.76 -26.70 0.41
N ARG A 479 -27.22 -25.65 1.05
CA ARG A 479 -27.66 -25.66 2.47
C ARG A 479 -28.63 -26.79 2.83
N SER A 480 -29.40 -27.29 1.89
CA SER A 480 -30.31 -28.44 2.07
C SER A 480 -29.60 -29.78 2.33
N GLN A 481 -28.33 -29.93 1.92
CA GLN A 481 -27.53 -31.14 2.13
C GLN A 481 -26.68 -31.09 3.40
N VAL A 482 -26.46 -29.88 3.95
CA VAL A 482 -25.53 -29.62 5.06
C VAL A 482 -26.24 -29.31 6.37
N GLN A 483 -27.57 -29.20 6.34
CA GLN A 483 -28.36 -28.86 7.53
C GLN A 483 -28.20 -29.94 8.60
N GLY A 484 -27.46 -29.64 9.69
CA GLY A 484 -27.18 -30.54 10.79
C GLY A 484 -25.80 -31.21 10.77
N GLN A 485 -24.96 -30.99 9.77
CA GLN A 485 -23.60 -31.50 9.76
C GLN A 485 -22.74 -30.74 10.78
N ARG A 486 -22.11 -31.52 11.69
CA ARG A 486 -21.21 -30.97 12.70
C ARG A 486 -19.84 -30.72 12.07
N ILE A 487 -19.27 -29.56 12.34
CA ILE A 487 -17.91 -29.23 11.93
C ILE A 487 -17.02 -29.18 13.16
N VAL A 488 -15.89 -29.85 13.13
CA VAL A 488 -14.91 -29.89 14.22
C VAL A 488 -13.54 -29.47 13.65
N ALA A 489 -12.99 -28.37 14.13
CA ALA A 489 -11.63 -27.97 13.81
C ALA A 489 -10.68 -28.38 14.94
N TYR A 490 -9.50 -28.94 14.60
CA TYR A 490 -8.47 -29.22 15.58
C TYR A 490 -7.16 -28.50 15.23
N CYS A 491 -6.57 -27.93 16.28
CA CYS A 491 -5.19 -27.43 16.30
C CYS A 491 -4.46 -28.10 17.48
N THR A 492 -3.19 -28.23 17.44
CA THR A 492 -2.40 -28.77 18.58
C THR A 492 -1.90 -27.64 19.45
#